data_944908a3bdb60d3cf1e90bb2507a63bf
#
_entry.id   944908a3bdb60d3cf1e90bb2507a63bf
#
_cell.length_a   1.000
_cell.length_b   1.000
_cell.length_c   1.000
_cell.angle_alpha   90.00
_cell.angle_beta   90.00
_cell.angle_gamma   90.00
#
_symmetry.space_group_name_H-M   'P 1'
#
loop_
_entity.id
_entity.type
_entity.pdbx_description
1 polymer ?
#
loop_
_entity_poly.entity_id
_entity_poly.type
_entity_poly.pdbx_seq_one_letter_code
_entity_poly.pdbx_strand_id
1 'polypeptide(L)'
;MFKYMIGIDAGGTHSTAIAYDEQGKELGRAESGPGQINNDYNLGIKNITVAINELRNKIDGDCIKILAGIAGLSVVGNAPEVAATISSMVGNIPTRAITDSLLALYNGLEGTDGALVIAGTGSVVNGRQNGSLITVGGYGSLLGDEGSG
;
A
#
# COMPACT_ATOMS: atom_id res chain seq x y z
N MET A 1 -24.91 6.94 8.66
CA MET A 1 -23.82 6.01 8.84
C MET A 1 -22.51 6.76 9.06
N PHE A 2 -21.70 6.28 9.95
CA PHE A 2 -20.37 6.86 10.10
C PHE A 2 -19.47 6.50 8.91
N LYS A 3 -18.48 7.36 8.68
CA LYS A 3 -17.54 7.20 7.56
C LYS A 3 -16.20 6.71 8.04
N TYR A 4 -15.55 5.90 7.22
CA TYR A 4 -14.20 5.40 7.48
C TYR A 4 -13.38 5.28 6.20
N MET A 5 -12.08 5.13 6.36
CA MET A 5 -11.11 4.93 5.28
C MET A 5 -10.33 3.64 5.52
N ILE A 6 -9.85 3.03 4.45
CA ILE A 6 -8.99 1.85 4.53
C ILE A 6 -7.61 2.19 3.97
N GLY A 7 -6.57 1.87 4.75
CA GLY A 7 -5.21 1.75 4.27
C GLY A 7 -4.86 0.28 4.09
N ILE A 8 -4.21 -0.07 2.99
CA ILE A 8 -3.70 -1.42 2.80
C ILE A 8 -2.21 -1.42 2.45
N ASP A 9 -1.44 -2.24 3.15
CA ASP A 9 -0.05 -2.55 2.85
C ASP A 9 0.00 -3.93 2.20
N ALA A 10 0.29 -3.96 0.89
CA ALA A 10 0.29 -5.16 0.07
C ALA A 10 1.72 -5.57 -0.25
N GLY A 11 2.27 -6.47 0.55
CA GLY A 11 3.65 -6.92 0.50
C GLY A 11 3.87 -8.25 -0.23
N GLY A 12 5.12 -8.69 -0.23
CA GLY A 12 5.54 -9.93 -0.91
C GLY A 12 5.06 -11.21 -0.24
N THR A 13 4.70 -11.18 1.05
CA THR A 13 4.27 -12.36 1.81
C THR A 13 2.80 -12.28 2.23
N HIS A 14 2.29 -11.12 2.53
CA HIS A 14 0.91 -10.90 2.95
C HIS A 14 0.46 -9.46 2.66
N SER A 15 -0.84 -9.26 2.73
CA SER A 15 -1.49 -7.95 2.63
C SER A 15 -2.26 -7.68 3.91
N THR A 16 -2.09 -6.47 4.48
CA THR A 16 -2.77 -6.03 5.69
C THR A 16 -3.62 -4.81 5.41
N ALA A 17 -4.92 -4.94 5.58
CA ALA A 17 -5.87 -3.83 5.48
C ALA A 17 -6.27 -3.36 6.88
N ILE A 18 -6.26 -2.05 7.11
CA ILE A 18 -6.65 -1.43 8.37
C ILE A 18 -7.65 -0.31 8.08
N ALA A 19 -8.75 -0.32 8.82
CA ALA A 19 -9.77 0.73 8.74
C ALA A 19 -9.58 1.77 9.84
N TYR A 20 -9.75 3.03 9.48
CA TYR A 20 -9.65 4.17 10.38
C TYR A 20 -10.88 5.07 10.26
N ASP A 21 -11.38 5.57 11.39
CA ASP A 21 -12.39 6.61 11.41
C ASP A 21 -11.81 7.98 11.00
N GLU A 22 -12.66 9.00 10.96
CA GLU A 22 -12.26 10.37 10.61
C GLU A 22 -11.29 11.02 11.63
N GLN A 23 -11.18 10.45 12.83
CA GLN A 23 -10.25 10.88 13.87
C GLN A 23 -8.92 10.09 13.86
N GLY A 24 -8.78 9.14 12.93
CA GLY A 24 -7.59 8.30 12.82
C GLY A 24 -7.54 7.11 13.79
N LYS A 25 -8.65 6.80 14.46
CA LYS A 25 -8.75 5.63 15.33
C LYS A 25 -8.94 4.36 14.50
N GLU A 26 -8.17 3.34 14.80
CA GLU A 26 -8.32 2.02 14.17
C GLU A 26 -9.66 1.38 14.57
N LEU A 27 -10.42 0.97 13.56
CA LEU A 27 -11.71 0.29 13.72
C LEU A 27 -11.59 -1.23 13.57
N GLY A 28 -10.57 -1.70 12.90
CA GLY A 28 -10.32 -3.11 12.67
C GLY A 28 -9.30 -3.36 11.59
N ARG A 29 -8.93 -4.63 11.44
CA ARG A 29 -7.98 -5.08 10.42
C ARG A 29 -8.33 -6.44 9.84
N ALA A 30 -7.82 -6.71 8.63
CA ALA A 30 -7.88 -7.99 7.97
C ALA A 30 -6.58 -8.26 7.23
N GLU A 31 -6.22 -9.53 7.10
CA GLU A 31 -5.03 -9.96 6.39
C GLU A 31 -5.38 -10.98 5.32
N SER A 32 -4.57 -11.01 4.27
CA SER A 32 -4.66 -11.98 3.19
C SER A 32 -3.27 -12.35 2.68
N GLY A 33 -3.19 -13.13 1.61
CA GLY A 33 -1.93 -13.56 1.02
C GLY A 33 -1.13 -12.44 0.34
N PRO A 34 -0.08 -12.80 -0.41
CA PRO A 34 0.80 -11.86 -1.09
C PRO A 34 0.04 -10.88 -1.97
N GLY A 35 0.34 -9.58 -1.81
CA GLY A 35 -0.24 -8.50 -2.61
C GLY A 35 0.73 -7.90 -3.63
N GLN A 36 1.92 -8.44 -3.75
CA GLN A 36 2.91 -8.01 -4.73
C GLN A 36 2.43 -8.31 -6.15
N ILE A 37 2.40 -7.29 -7.02
CA ILE A 37 1.76 -7.38 -8.34
C ILE A 37 2.71 -7.61 -9.51
N ASN A 38 4.02 -7.47 -9.33
CA ASN A 38 4.98 -7.68 -10.41
C ASN A 38 5.32 -9.16 -10.67
N ASN A 39 5.09 -10.05 -9.71
CA ASN A 39 5.30 -11.48 -9.87
C ASN A 39 4.04 -12.18 -10.41
N ASP A 40 2.90 -11.88 -9.83
CA ASP A 40 1.59 -12.37 -10.26
C ASP A 40 0.55 -11.26 -10.02
N TYR A 41 0.22 -10.55 -11.07
CA TYR A 41 -0.70 -9.43 -11.02
C TYR A 41 -2.09 -9.84 -10.52
N ASN A 42 -2.64 -10.91 -11.08
CA ASN A 42 -4.00 -11.35 -10.75
C ASN A 42 -4.10 -11.84 -9.30
N LEU A 43 -3.12 -12.59 -8.84
CA LEU A 43 -3.07 -13.06 -7.45
C LEU A 43 -2.89 -11.88 -6.48
N GLY A 44 -2.01 -10.95 -6.79
CA GLY A 44 -1.78 -9.74 -5.98
C GLY A 44 -3.07 -8.91 -5.82
N ILE A 45 -3.74 -8.60 -6.92
CA ILE A 45 -5.02 -7.86 -6.91
C ILE A 45 -6.09 -8.64 -6.16
N LYS A 46 -6.20 -9.94 -6.36
CA LYS A 46 -7.14 -10.80 -5.62
C LYS A 46 -6.92 -10.71 -4.11
N ASN A 47 -5.69 -10.86 -3.65
CA ASN A 47 -5.38 -10.83 -2.22
C ASN A 47 -5.64 -9.45 -1.62
N ILE A 48 -5.30 -8.37 -2.32
CA ILE A 48 -5.62 -7.00 -1.91
C ILE A 48 -7.13 -6.83 -1.72
N THR A 49 -7.92 -7.21 -2.71
CA THR A 49 -9.37 -7.04 -2.66
C THR A 49 -10.05 -7.97 -1.65
N VAL A 50 -9.51 -9.16 -1.41
CA VAL A 50 -9.98 -10.06 -0.35
C VAL A 50 -9.83 -9.41 1.03
N ALA A 51 -8.65 -8.86 1.35
CA ALA A 51 -8.43 -8.19 2.65
C ALA A 51 -9.36 -6.98 2.83
N ILE A 52 -9.54 -6.17 1.79
CA ILE A 52 -10.44 -5.01 1.82
C ILE A 52 -11.88 -5.43 2.06
N ASN A 53 -12.39 -6.40 1.30
CA ASN A 53 -13.77 -6.84 1.40
C ASN A 53 -14.05 -7.56 2.73
N GLU A 54 -13.12 -8.36 3.21
CA GLU A 54 -13.24 -8.99 4.52
C GLU A 54 -13.36 -7.95 5.64
N LEU A 55 -12.54 -6.90 5.59
CA LEU A 55 -12.58 -5.82 6.57
C LEU A 55 -13.88 -5.02 6.49
N ARG A 56 -14.34 -4.70 5.28
CA ARG A 56 -15.61 -4.00 5.06
C ARG A 56 -16.81 -4.78 5.60
N ASN A 57 -16.80 -6.10 5.47
CA ASN A 57 -17.88 -6.94 5.99
C ASN A 57 -17.96 -6.97 7.53
N LYS A 58 -16.90 -6.55 8.21
CA LYS A 58 -16.83 -6.48 9.68
C LYS A 58 -17.25 -5.12 10.24
N ILE A 59 -17.36 -4.10 9.40
CA ILE A 59 -17.58 -2.71 9.84
C ILE A 59 -18.90 -2.21 9.28
N ASP A 60 -19.80 -1.85 10.18
CA ASP A 60 -21.10 -1.26 9.82
C ASP A 60 -20.96 0.26 9.62
N GLY A 61 -20.51 0.66 8.45
CA GLY A 61 -20.26 2.07 8.09
C GLY A 61 -19.94 2.24 6.61
N ASP A 62 -19.76 3.48 6.19
CA ASP A 62 -19.43 3.86 4.82
C ASP A 62 -17.90 3.96 4.61
N CYS A 63 -17.34 3.05 3.82
CA CYS A 63 -15.97 3.20 3.36
C CYS A 63 -15.90 4.25 2.25
N ILE A 64 -15.31 5.41 2.55
CA ILE A 64 -15.30 6.54 1.62
C ILE A 64 -14.03 6.63 0.76
N LYS A 65 -12.95 5.96 1.15
CA LYS A 65 -11.67 6.01 0.43
C LYS A 65 -10.76 4.83 0.79
N ILE A 66 -9.97 4.42 -0.17
CA ILE A 66 -8.93 3.40 0.00
C ILE A 66 -7.59 3.96 -0.46
N LEU A 67 -6.55 3.78 0.36
CA LEU A 67 -5.15 4.02 0.00
C LEU A 67 -4.42 2.68 -0.01
N ALA A 68 -3.90 2.28 -1.15
CA ALA A 68 -3.18 1.02 -1.31
C ALA A 68 -1.69 1.27 -1.58
N GLY A 69 -0.84 0.84 -0.65
CA GLY A 69 0.61 0.74 -0.84
C GLY A 69 0.97 -0.65 -1.35
N ILE A 70 1.48 -0.75 -2.58
CA ILE A 70 1.58 -2.03 -3.30
C ILE A 70 3.02 -2.30 -3.73
N ALA A 71 3.57 -3.42 -3.24
CA ALA A 71 4.86 -3.92 -3.69
C ALA A 71 4.82 -4.27 -5.18
N GLY A 72 5.85 -3.88 -5.90
CA GLY A 72 5.96 -4.12 -7.35
C GLY A 72 5.24 -3.12 -8.23
N LEU A 73 4.53 -2.15 -7.66
CA LEU A 73 3.81 -1.12 -8.45
C LEU A 73 4.77 -0.30 -9.33
N SER A 74 5.95 0.00 -8.84
CA SER A 74 6.97 0.74 -9.61
C SER A 74 7.45 -0.02 -10.85
N VAL A 75 7.40 -1.34 -10.83
CA VAL A 75 7.78 -2.21 -11.95
C VAL A 75 6.63 -2.33 -12.96
N VAL A 76 5.41 -2.57 -12.47
CA VAL A 76 4.21 -2.69 -13.32
C VAL A 76 3.85 -1.36 -13.93
N GLY A 77 4.03 -0.27 -13.20
CA GLY A 77 3.62 1.07 -13.62
C GLY A 77 2.10 1.26 -13.61
N ASN A 78 1.64 2.39 -14.16
CA ASN A 78 0.23 2.72 -14.33
C ASN A 78 -0.61 2.61 -13.04
N ALA A 79 -0.17 3.31 -11.99
CA ALA A 79 -0.88 3.34 -10.70
C ALA A 79 -2.38 3.71 -10.80
N PRO A 80 -2.82 4.66 -11.65
CA PRO A 80 -4.24 4.95 -11.83
C PRO A 80 -5.06 3.76 -12.33
N GLU A 81 -4.52 2.95 -13.24
CA GLU A 81 -5.20 1.75 -13.76
C GLU A 81 -5.30 0.65 -12.69
N VAL A 82 -4.22 0.44 -11.95
CA VAL A 82 -4.22 -0.50 -10.81
C VAL A 82 -5.27 -0.08 -9.78
N ALA A 83 -5.32 1.20 -9.44
CA ALA A 83 -6.31 1.76 -8.52
C ALA A 83 -7.75 1.57 -9.03
N ALA A 84 -7.99 1.79 -10.33
CA ALA A 84 -9.30 1.60 -10.95
C ALA A 84 -9.72 0.11 -10.91
N THR A 85 -8.79 -0.81 -11.14
CA THR A 85 -9.05 -2.26 -11.05
C THR A 85 -9.46 -2.65 -9.63
N ILE A 86 -8.73 -2.21 -8.62
CA ILE A 86 -9.08 -2.47 -7.21
C ILE A 86 -10.45 -1.86 -6.89
N SER A 87 -10.67 -0.59 -7.24
CA SER A 87 -11.93 0.12 -7.00
C SER A 87 -13.13 -0.67 -7.55
N SER A 88 -13.05 -1.15 -8.79
CA SER A 88 -14.13 -1.91 -9.43
C SER A 88 -14.48 -3.22 -8.69
N MET A 89 -13.51 -3.83 -8.02
CA MET A 89 -13.69 -5.10 -7.30
C MET A 89 -14.16 -4.91 -5.85
N VAL A 90 -14.14 -3.68 -5.34
CA VAL A 90 -14.52 -3.37 -3.95
C VAL A 90 -15.72 -2.42 -3.86
N GLY A 91 -16.56 -2.38 -4.89
CA GLY A 91 -17.79 -1.59 -4.90
C GLY A 91 -17.62 -0.14 -5.36
N ASN A 92 -16.67 0.12 -6.24
CA ASN A 92 -16.36 1.43 -6.83
C ASN A 92 -15.99 2.51 -5.79
N ILE A 93 -15.36 2.11 -4.70
CA ILE A 93 -14.83 3.04 -3.71
C ILE A 93 -13.64 3.78 -4.30
N PRO A 94 -13.57 5.13 -4.16
CA PRO A 94 -12.41 5.91 -4.57
C PRO A 94 -11.12 5.34 -4.02
N THR A 95 -10.22 4.88 -4.89
CA THR A 95 -8.99 4.19 -4.53
C THR A 95 -7.78 4.92 -5.12
N ARG A 96 -6.73 5.03 -4.35
CA ARG A 96 -5.41 5.50 -4.80
C ARG A 96 -4.38 4.41 -4.55
N ALA A 97 -3.59 4.11 -5.57
CA ALA A 97 -2.45 3.20 -5.46
C ALA A 97 -1.15 3.98 -5.41
N ILE A 98 -0.29 3.62 -4.48
CA ILE A 98 1.08 4.14 -4.34
C ILE A 98 2.02 2.96 -4.12
N THR A 99 3.32 3.17 -4.21
CA THR A 99 4.28 2.12 -3.85
C THR A 99 4.23 1.82 -2.36
N ASP A 100 4.53 0.60 -1.97
CA ASP A 100 4.65 0.18 -0.57
C ASP A 100 5.68 1.01 0.20
N SER A 101 6.81 1.35 -0.45
CA SER A 101 7.84 2.20 0.14
C SER A 101 7.37 3.64 0.35
N LEU A 102 6.52 4.19 -0.52
CA LEU A 102 5.92 5.51 -0.33
C LEU A 102 4.91 5.50 0.82
N LEU A 103 4.11 4.44 0.94
CA LEU A 103 3.21 4.26 2.08
C LEU A 103 4.00 4.23 3.40
N ALA A 104 5.09 3.45 3.45
CA ALA A 104 5.96 3.37 4.62
C ALA A 104 6.60 4.73 4.97
N LEU A 105 6.99 5.51 3.95
CA LEU A 105 7.53 6.86 4.15
C LEU A 105 6.49 7.80 4.79
N TYR A 106 5.27 7.82 4.28
CA TYR A 106 4.21 8.64 4.86
C TYR A 106 3.88 8.23 6.29
N ASN A 107 3.86 6.93 6.56
CA ASN A 107 3.58 6.42 7.91
C ASN A 107 4.75 6.71 8.88
N GLY A 108 5.99 6.51 8.44
CA GLY A 108 7.17 6.72 9.27
C GLY A 108 7.50 8.17 9.56
N LEU A 109 7.20 9.08 8.65
CA LEU A 109 7.49 10.51 8.78
C LEU A 109 6.29 11.37 9.20
N GLU A 110 5.10 10.76 9.31
CA GLU A 110 3.86 11.46 9.67
C GLU A 110 3.63 12.75 8.86
N GLY A 111 4.05 12.72 7.57
CA GLY A 111 3.94 13.85 6.67
C GLY A 111 5.03 14.90 6.78
N THR A 112 6.04 14.72 7.61
CA THR A 112 7.20 15.61 7.74
C THR A 112 8.31 15.31 6.73
N ASP A 113 9.28 16.20 6.59
CA ASP A 113 10.48 15.95 5.81
C ASP A 113 11.42 14.98 6.53
N GLY A 114 12.13 14.17 5.77
CA GLY A 114 13.06 13.20 6.31
C GLY A 114 13.43 12.11 5.31
N ALA A 115 14.04 11.06 5.80
CA ALA A 115 14.42 9.88 4.99
C ALA A 115 14.02 8.60 5.71
N LEU A 116 13.54 7.62 4.94
CA LEU A 116 13.25 6.26 5.39
C LEU A 116 14.17 5.29 4.67
N VAL A 117 14.87 4.48 5.43
CA VAL A 117 15.71 3.40 4.90
C VAL A 117 14.97 2.09 5.10
N ILE A 118 14.79 1.35 4.01
CA ILE A 118 14.23 0.00 4.04
C ILE A 118 15.35 -0.96 3.64
N ALA A 119 15.69 -1.85 4.54
CA ALA A 119 16.67 -2.90 4.32
C ALA A 119 16.07 -4.23 4.79
N GLY A 120 15.63 -5.03 3.85
CA GLY A 120 15.03 -6.34 4.07
C GLY A 120 15.46 -7.28 2.95
N THR A 121 14.50 -7.86 2.23
CA THR A 121 14.76 -8.64 1.01
C THR A 121 15.42 -7.77 -0.09
N GLY A 122 15.02 -6.50 -0.16
CA GLY A 122 15.67 -5.45 -0.96
C GLY A 122 16.13 -4.29 -0.10
N SER A 123 16.81 -3.31 -0.69
CA SER A 123 17.18 -2.07 -0.02
C SER A 123 16.76 -0.84 -0.82
N VAL A 124 16.21 0.14 -0.14
CA VAL A 124 15.79 1.42 -0.73
C VAL A 124 15.86 2.53 0.31
N VAL A 125 16.23 3.71 -0.13
CA VAL A 125 16.15 4.94 0.65
C VAL A 125 15.14 5.87 0.00
N ASN A 126 14.08 6.21 0.72
CA ASN A 126 13.11 7.22 0.31
C ASN A 126 13.29 8.48 1.16
N GLY A 127 13.41 9.61 0.50
CA GLY A 127 13.52 10.91 1.15
C GLY A 127 12.36 11.81 0.77
N ARG A 128 12.02 12.72 1.68
CA ARG A 128 11.11 13.83 1.44
C ARG A 128 11.75 15.11 1.90
N GLN A 129 11.79 16.10 1.02
CA GLN A 129 12.28 17.43 1.32
C GLN A 129 11.42 18.48 0.62
N ASN A 130 10.85 19.41 1.36
CA ASN A 130 9.99 20.48 0.85
C ASN A 130 8.85 19.94 -0.06
N GLY A 131 8.27 18.79 0.30
CA GLY A 131 7.22 18.14 -0.48
C GLY A 131 7.70 17.33 -1.69
N SER A 132 8.99 17.41 -2.06
CA SER A 132 9.58 16.60 -3.13
C SER A 132 10.03 15.23 -2.61
N LEU A 133 9.79 14.19 -3.41
CA LEU A 133 10.16 12.81 -3.08
C LEU A 133 11.40 12.40 -3.87
N ILE A 134 12.34 11.76 -3.19
CA ILE A 134 13.57 11.22 -3.75
C ILE A 134 13.69 9.75 -3.35
N THR A 135 13.96 8.89 -4.32
CA THR A 135 14.18 7.46 -4.07
C THR A 135 15.55 7.05 -4.60
N VAL A 136 16.31 6.35 -3.76
CA VAL A 136 17.63 5.81 -4.11
C VAL A 136 17.65 4.32 -3.75
N GLY A 137 18.10 3.48 -4.67
CA GLY A 137 18.10 2.03 -4.51
C GLY A 137 16.79 1.38 -5.00
N GLY A 138 16.53 0.16 -4.56
CA GLY A 138 15.36 -0.61 -4.97
C GLY A 138 15.46 -1.13 -6.42
N TYR A 139 16.68 -1.29 -6.94
CA TYR A 139 16.93 -1.75 -8.31
C TYR A 139 16.97 -3.27 -8.47
N GLY A 140 16.75 -4.01 -7.40
CA GLY A 140 16.87 -5.47 -7.37
C GLY A 140 18.30 -5.97 -7.15
N SER A 141 18.43 -7.24 -6.81
CA SER A 141 19.72 -7.86 -6.43
C SER A 141 20.77 -7.90 -7.55
N LEU A 142 20.38 -7.76 -8.80
CA LEU A 142 21.30 -7.73 -9.95
C LEU A 142 21.93 -6.35 -10.18
N LEU A 143 21.25 -5.26 -9.79
CA LEU A 143 21.66 -3.89 -10.04
C LEU A 143 21.94 -3.08 -8.77
N GLY A 144 21.61 -3.62 -7.60
CA GLY A 144 21.72 -2.92 -6.34
C GLY A 144 21.36 -3.79 -5.16
N ASP A 145 20.66 -3.21 -4.19
CA ASP A 145 20.24 -3.86 -2.94
C ASP A 145 21.39 -4.27 -2.02
N GLU A 146 22.47 -3.48 -2.01
CA GLU A 146 23.69 -3.75 -1.25
C GLU A 146 23.45 -3.82 0.27
N GLY A 147 22.40 -3.16 0.76
CA GLY A 147 21.99 -3.19 2.17
C GLY A 147 20.92 -4.22 2.49
N SER A 148 20.58 -5.11 1.56
CA SER A 148 19.53 -6.12 1.75
C SER A 148 19.99 -7.36 2.50
N GLY A 149 19.05 -8.01 3.11
CA GLY A 149 19.27 -9.31 3.77
C GLY A 149 19.31 -10.50 2.82
#